data_fe0d733517fd2a2192c55419de24e75d
#
_entry.id   fe0d733517fd2a2192c55419de24e75d
#
_cell.length_a   1.000
_cell.length_b   1.000
_cell.length_c   1.000
_cell.angle_alpha   90.00
_cell.angle_beta   90.00
_cell.angle_gamma   90.00
#
_symmetry.space_group_name_H-M   'P 1'
#
loop_
_entity.id
_entity.type
_entity.pdbx_description
1 polymer ?
#
loop_
_entity_poly.entity_id
_entity_poly.type
_entity_poly.pdbx_seq_one_letter_code
_entity_poly.pdbx_strand_id
1 'polypeptide(L)'
;VVGLGCQRGCDVHTLLGLLDAALADGGIERQRITALASIDRKHAEPGLLALARLLELPLQCFSAAQLAGYEQRLSHKSAVAFAHTGCYGIAESAALALAEQLSQRPARLLITRKKTAQATFALACAD
;
A
#
# COMPACT_ATOMS: atom_id res chain seq x y z
N VAL A 1 2.88 0.63 8.50
CA VAL A 1 2.93 -0.12 7.24
C VAL A 1 2.31 0.70 6.12
N VAL A 2 3.03 0.83 5.03
CA VAL A 2 2.57 1.51 3.81
C VAL A 2 2.07 0.47 2.81
N GLY A 3 0.84 0.64 2.35
CA GLY A 3 0.29 -0.13 1.25
C GLY A 3 0.39 0.67 -0.04
N LEU A 4 0.76 0.03 -1.12
CA LEU A 4 0.99 0.67 -2.41
C LEU A 4 0.34 -0.12 -3.53
N GLY A 5 -0.29 0.60 -4.45
CA GLY A 5 -0.71 0.08 -5.75
C GLY A 5 -0.14 0.97 -6.83
N CYS A 6 0.18 0.41 -7.98
CA CYS A 6 0.71 1.20 -9.07
C CYS A 6 0.41 0.56 -10.42
N GLN A 7 0.41 1.38 -11.46
CA GLN A 7 0.32 0.89 -12.83
C GLN A 7 1.67 0.28 -13.23
N ARG A 8 1.61 -0.65 -14.20
CA ARG A 8 2.83 -1.25 -14.75
C ARG A 8 3.74 -0.15 -15.27
N GLY A 9 5.03 -0.24 -14.89
CA GLY A 9 6.03 0.72 -15.33
C GLY A 9 6.03 2.03 -14.55
N CYS A 10 5.28 2.12 -13.45
CA CYS A 10 5.27 3.31 -12.60
C CYS A 10 6.67 3.58 -12.06
N ASP A 11 7.14 4.82 -12.22
CA ASP A 11 8.47 5.23 -11.83
C ASP A 11 8.61 5.30 -10.30
N VAL A 12 9.79 4.92 -9.80
CA VAL A 12 10.10 5.00 -8.36
C VAL A 12 9.95 6.43 -7.83
N HIS A 13 10.29 7.43 -8.63
CA HIS A 13 10.15 8.83 -8.22
C HIS A 13 8.69 9.24 -8.06
N THR A 14 7.79 8.71 -8.88
CA THR A 14 6.35 8.93 -8.72
C THR A 14 5.85 8.32 -7.41
N LEU A 15 6.29 7.09 -7.11
CA LEU A 15 5.91 6.41 -5.87
C LEU A 15 6.47 7.14 -4.65
N LEU A 16 7.74 7.53 -4.70
CA LEU A 16 8.38 8.24 -3.59
C LEU A 16 7.72 9.60 -3.35
N GLY A 17 7.40 10.33 -4.43
CA GLY A 17 6.71 11.61 -4.33
C GLY A 17 5.34 11.49 -3.68
N LEU A 18 4.57 10.47 -4.06
CA LEU A 18 3.26 10.23 -3.45
C LEU A 18 3.41 9.86 -1.96
N LEU A 19 4.37 8.99 -1.64
CA LEU A 19 4.65 8.60 -0.26
C LEU A 19 5.04 9.82 0.59
N ASP A 20 6.00 10.60 0.13
CA ASP A 20 6.47 11.76 0.88
C ASP A 20 5.37 12.81 1.06
N ALA A 21 4.57 13.08 0.02
CA ALA A 21 3.47 14.03 0.11
C ALA A 21 2.40 13.56 1.10
N ALA A 22 2.06 12.28 1.06
CA ALA A 22 1.05 11.71 1.96
C ALA A 22 1.52 11.73 3.42
N LEU A 23 2.79 11.40 3.67
CA LEU A 23 3.35 11.43 5.02
C LEU A 23 3.42 12.85 5.56
N ALA A 24 3.84 13.81 4.74
CA ALA A 24 3.90 15.22 5.14
C ALA A 24 2.50 15.74 5.49
N ASP A 25 1.51 15.42 4.67
CA ASP A 25 0.12 15.82 4.90
C ASP A 25 -0.44 15.20 6.19
N GLY A 26 -0.04 13.95 6.50
CA GLY A 26 -0.46 13.26 7.71
C GLY A 26 0.39 13.55 8.94
N GLY A 27 1.45 14.33 8.82
CA GLY A 27 2.34 14.66 9.94
C GLY A 27 3.15 13.46 10.44
N ILE A 28 3.48 12.53 9.55
CA ILE A 28 4.19 11.31 9.91
C ILE A 28 5.59 11.31 9.29
N GLU A 29 6.60 11.00 10.10
CA GLU A 29 7.98 10.93 9.65
C GLU A 29 8.25 9.63 8.89
N ARG A 30 9.11 9.69 7.86
CA ARG A 30 9.45 8.53 7.02
C ARG A 30 10.02 7.38 7.83
N GLN A 31 10.84 7.65 8.83
CA GLN A 31 11.47 6.62 9.65
C GLN A 31 10.48 5.83 10.52
N ARG A 32 9.23 6.26 10.60
CA ARG A 32 8.19 5.51 11.30
C ARG A 32 7.61 4.37 10.47
N ILE A 33 7.94 4.33 9.18
CA ILE A 33 7.49 3.24 8.31
C ILE A 33 8.38 2.03 8.53
N THR A 34 7.77 0.86 8.72
CA THR A 34 8.51 -0.38 9.00
C THR A 34 8.48 -1.37 7.85
N ALA A 35 7.50 -1.28 6.95
CA ALA A 35 7.36 -2.22 5.85
C ALA A 35 6.44 -1.66 4.76
N LEU A 36 6.60 -2.21 3.56
CA LEU A 36 5.76 -1.91 2.41
C LEU A 36 4.94 -3.15 2.04
N ALA A 37 3.73 -2.94 1.54
CA ALA A 37 2.83 -4.01 1.14
C ALA A 37 2.16 -3.69 -0.20
N SER A 38 1.88 -4.73 -0.99
CA SER A 38 1.16 -4.59 -2.25
C SER A 38 0.48 -5.91 -2.60
N ILE A 39 -0.07 -6.01 -3.80
CA ILE A 39 -0.67 -7.23 -4.31
C ILE A 39 0.40 -8.07 -5.03
N ASP A 40 0.26 -9.39 -5.04
CA ASP A 40 1.25 -10.31 -5.59
C ASP A 40 1.54 -10.09 -7.09
N ARG A 41 0.59 -9.56 -7.84
CA ARG A 41 0.81 -9.17 -9.24
C ARG A 41 1.89 -8.09 -9.38
N LYS A 42 2.27 -7.44 -8.28
CA LYS A 42 3.27 -6.38 -8.24
C LYS A 42 4.59 -6.83 -7.62
N HIS A 43 4.73 -8.11 -7.27
CA HIS A 43 5.93 -8.62 -6.60
C HIS A 43 7.22 -8.40 -7.44
N ALA A 44 7.09 -8.33 -8.76
CA ALA A 44 8.22 -8.09 -9.67
C ALA A 44 8.18 -6.70 -10.32
N GLU A 45 7.31 -5.80 -9.86
CA GLU A 45 7.22 -4.45 -10.42
C GLU A 45 8.49 -3.66 -10.08
N PRO A 46 9.29 -3.22 -11.10
CA PRO A 46 10.58 -2.58 -10.84
C PRO A 46 10.48 -1.33 -9.97
N GLY A 47 9.43 -0.52 -10.15
CA GLY A 47 9.25 0.69 -9.34
C GLY A 47 9.08 0.40 -7.86
N LEU A 48 8.28 -0.62 -7.52
CA LEU A 48 8.08 -1.02 -6.12
C LEU A 48 9.34 -1.63 -5.52
N LEU A 49 10.04 -2.47 -6.28
CA LEU A 49 11.31 -3.06 -5.81
C LEU A 49 12.36 -1.97 -5.59
N ALA A 50 12.44 -1.00 -6.48
CA ALA A 50 13.36 0.12 -6.34
C ALA A 50 13.02 0.98 -5.12
N LEU A 51 11.73 1.22 -4.87
CA LEU A 51 11.30 1.98 -3.70
C LEU A 51 11.67 1.25 -2.41
N ALA A 52 11.41 -0.05 -2.33
CA ALA A 52 11.76 -0.84 -1.15
C ALA A 52 13.27 -0.79 -0.87
N ARG A 53 14.05 -0.89 -1.93
CA ARG A 53 15.51 -0.83 -1.84
C ARG A 53 16.00 0.55 -1.39
N LEU A 54 15.41 1.59 -1.98
CA LEU A 54 15.74 2.98 -1.63
C LEU A 54 15.44 3.30 -0.17
N LEU A 55 14.32 2.80 0.34
CA LEU A 55 13.90 3.03 1.72
C LEU A 55 14.48 2.01 2.70
N GLU A 56 15.14 0.98 2.19
CA GLU A 56 15.68 -0.13 2.98
C GLU A 56 14.61 -0.80 3.82
N LEU A 57 13.44 -1.03 3.19
CA LEU A 57 12.28 -1.64 3.84
C LEU A 57 11.89 -2.94 3.13
N PRO A 58 11.36 -3.93 3.88
CA PRO A 58 10.82 -5.12 3.24
C PRO A 58 9.54 -4.80 2.47
N LEU A 59 9.35 -5.49 1.36
CA LEU A 59 8.12 -5.44 0.57
C LEU A 59 7.47 -6.82 0.63
N GLN A 60 6.23 -6.89 1.11
CA GLN A 60 5.46 -8.11 1.11
C GLN A 60 4.22 -7.94 0.24
N CYS A 61 3.96 -8.94 -0.60
CA CYS A 61 2.82 -8.94 -1.49
C CYS A 61 1.82 -10.01 -1.08
N PHE A 62 0.53 -9.71 -1.21
CA PHE A 62 -0.57 -10.58 -0.83
C PHE A 62 -1.38 -10.96 -2.08
N SER A 63 -2.04 -12.11 -2.04
CA SER A 63 -2.95 -12.49 -3.11
C SER A 63 -4.23 -11.66 -3.05
N ALA A 64 -4.94 -11.58 -4.18
CA ALA A 64 -6.24 -10.92 -4.21
C ALA A 64 -7.21 -11.58 -3.22
N ALA A 65 -7.14 -12.90 -3.06
CA ALA A 65 -7.98 -13.62 -2.11
C ALA A 65 -7.71 -13.20 -0.66
N GLN A 66 -6.44 -13.02 -0.30
CA GLN A 66 -6.07 -12.53 1.03
C GLN A 66 -6.57 -11.10 1.26
N LEU A 67 -6.44 -10.23 0.26
CA LEU A 67 -6.86 -8.84 0.36
C LEU A 67 -8.38 -8.69 0.36
N ALA A 68 -9.12 -9.62 -0.23
CA ALA A 68 -10.59 -9.60 -0.25
C ALA A 68 -11.18 -9.60 1.17
N GLY A 69 -10.48 -10.19 2.15
CA GLY A 69 -10.93 -10.18 3.54
C GLY A 69 -10.99 -8.80 4.18
N TYR A 70 -10.38 -7.79 3.57
CA TYR A 70 -10.36 -6.41 4.07
C TYR A 70 -11.32 -5.48 3.35
N GLU A 71 -12.09 -6.00 2.39
CA GLU A 71 -12.96 -5.20 1.52
C GLU A 71 -13.94 -4.33 2.29
N GLN A 72 -14.49 -4.83 3.37
CA GLN A 72 -15.47 -4.11 4.19
C GLN A 72 -14.85 -2.91 4.93
N ARG A 73 -13.54 -2.86 5.03
CA ARG A 73 -12.80 -1.85 5.80
C ARG A 73 -12.18 -0.78 4.93
N LEU A 74 -12.42 -0.82 3.62
CA LEU A 74 -11.86 0.16 2.69
C LEU A 74 -12.61 1.47 2.77
N SER A 75 -11.88 2.58 2.74
CA SER A 75 -12.47 3.91 2.66
C SER A 75 -12.98 4.21 1.26
N HIS A 76 -12.34 3.62 0.24
CA HIS A 76 -12.67 3.79 -1.16
C HIS A 76 -12.64 2.43 -1.86
N LYS A 77 -13.67 2.14 -2.65
CA LYS A 77 -13.72 0.94 -3.48
C LYS A 77 -13.64 1.35 -4.94
N SER A 78 -12.74 0.72 -5.69
CA SER A 78 -12.55 1.01 -7.11
C SER A 78 -12.96 -0.19 -7.95
N ALA A 79 -14.01 -0.03 -8.74
CA ALA A 79 -14.45 -1.08 -9.68
C ALA A 79 -13.39 -1.33 -10.76
N VAL A 80 -12.68 -0.29 -11.18
CA VAL A 80 -11.59 -0.42 -12.16
C VAL A 80 -10.47 -1.27 -11.58
N ALA A 81 -10.05 -1.00 -10.34
CA ALA A 81 -9.02 -1.81 -9.67
C ALA A 81 -9.47 -3.27 -9.53
N PHE A 82 -10.72 -3.50 -9.16
CA PHE A 82 -11.26 -4.86 -9.04
C PHE A 82 -11.22 -5.60 -10.38
N ALA A 83 -11.59 -4.93 -11.47
CA ALA A 83 -11.58 -5.54 -12.80
C ALA A 83 -10.17 -5.98 -13.22
N HIS A 84 -9.14 -5.26 -12.80
CA HIS A 84 -7.75 -5.56 -13.17
C HIS A 84 -7.05 -6.52 -12.20
N THR A 85 -7.40 -6.51 -10.92
CA THR A 85 -6.63 -7.18 -9.88
C THR A 85 -7.43 -8.16 -9.02
N GLY A 86 -8.76 -8.09 -9.07
CA GLY A 86 -9.61 -8.84 -8.15
C GLY A 86 -9.70 -8.23 -6.76
N CYS A 87 -9.25 -6.98 -6.60
CA CYS A 87 -9.24 -6.28 -5.32
C CYS A 87 -9.75 -4.86 -5.51
N TYR A 88 -10.70 -4.42 -4.67
CA TYR A 88 -11.30 -3.09 -4.77
C TYR A 88 -10.37 -1.97 -4.30
N GLY A 89 -9.37 -2.28 -3.47
CA GLY A 89 -8.44 -1.27 -2.99
C GLY A 89 -7.16 -1.91 -2.51
N ILE A 90 -6.14 -1.95 -3.37
CA ILE A 90 -4.87 -2.62 -3.08
C ILE A 90 -4.14 -1.93 -1.93
N ALA A 91 -4.00 -0.60 -1.99
CA ALA A 91 -3.18 0.12 -1.02
C ALA A 91 -3.72 -0.04 0.41
N GLU A 92 -5.01 0.20 0.60
CA GLU A 92 -5.60 0.10 1.94
C GLU A 92 -5.64 -1.35 2.43
N SER A 93 -6.05 -2.29 1.57
CA SER A 93 -6.12 -3.70 1.95
C SER A 93 -4.74 -4.25 2.31
N ALA A 94 -3.73 -3.96 1.49
CA ALA A 94 -2.38 -4.46 1.72
C ALA A 94 -1.77 -3.86 2.99
N ALA A 95 -1.99 -2.57 3.24
CA ALA A 95 -1.52 -1.92 4.46
C ALA A 95 -2.13 -2.56 5.71
N LEU A 96 -3.45 -2.77 5.70
CA LEU A 96 -4.14 -3.42 6.82
C LEU A 96 -3.66 -4.86 7.02
N ALA A 97 -3.56 -5.62 5.92
CA ALA A 97 -3.15 -7.03 5.99
C ALA A 97 -1.77 -7.18 6.59
N LEU A 98 -0.79 -6.39 6.14
CA LEU A 98 0.57 -6.51 6.65
C LEU A 98 0.67 -5.99 8.08
N ALA A 99 0.00 -4.90 8.42
CA ALA A 99 0.00 -4.38 9.79
C ALA A 99 -0.55 -5.42 10.77
N GLU A 100 -1.61 -6.14 10.40
CA GLU A 100 -2.18 -7.18 11.24
C GLU A 100 -1.29 -8.42 11.31
N GLN A 101 -0.64 -8.79 10.18
CA GLN A 101 0.29 -9.92 10.16
C GLN A 101 1.48 -9.67 11.09
N LEU A 102 2.07 -8.49 11.04
CA LEU A 102 3.26 -8.16 11.82
C LEU A 102 2.96 -7.97 13.31
N SER A 103 1.82 -7.39 13.63
CA SER A 103 1.47 -7.06 15.02
C SER A 103 0.67 -8.14 15.73
N GLN A 104 -0.03 -9.00 14.99
CA GLN A 104 -1.01 -9.96 15.51
C GLN A 104 -2.15 -9.25 16.27
N ARG A 105 -2.47 -8.02 15.86
CA ARG A 105 -3.53 -7.19 16.43
C ARG A 105 -4.35 -6.55 15.32
N PRO A 106 -5.61 -6.16 15.59
CA PRO A 106 -6.38 -5.41 14.60
C PRO A 106 -5.67 -4.11 14.22
N ALA A 107 -5.68 -3.81 12.94
CA ALA A 107 -5.06 -2.60 12.43
C ALA A 107 -6.12 -1.61 11.97
N ARG A 108 -5.72 -0.35 11.86
CA ARG A 108 -6.56 0.73 11.34
C ARG A 108 -5.78 1.59 10.36
N LEU A 109 -6.51 2.26 9.49
CA LEU A 109 -5.90 3.19 8.55
C LEU A 109 -5.60 4.50 9.25
N LEU A 110 -4.33 4.92 9.23
CA LEU A 110 -3.91 6.25 9.68
C LEU A 110 -4.05 7.26 8.55
N ILE A 111 -3.70 6.85 7.34
CA ILE A 111 -3.89 7.66 6.13
C ILE A 111 -4.69 6.81 5.17
N THR A 112 -5.89 7.28 4.83
CA THR A 112 -6.73 6.63 3.83
C THR A 112 -6.15 6.84 2.44
N ARG A 113 -6.71 6.17 1.43
CA ARG A 113 -6.16 6.16 0.08
C ARG A 113 -5.83 7.57 -0.43
N LYS A 114 -4.57 7.77 -0.79
CA LYS A 114 -4.10 8.90 -1.58
C LYS A 114 -3.70 8.36 -2.94
N LYS A 115 -3.98 9.09 -3.99
CA LYS A 115 -3.64 8.59 -5.33
C LYS A 115 -3.13 9.69 -6.26
N THR A 116 -2.33 9.24 -7.23
CA THR A 116 -2.00 10.00 -8.44
C THR A 116 -2.64 9.27 -9.62
N ALA A 117 -2.40 9.73 -10.84
CA ALA A 117 -2.86 9.04 -12.04
C ALA A 117 -2.27 7.62 -12.16
N GLN A 118 -1.13 7.34 -11.53
CA GLN A 118 -0.36 6.12 -11.73
C GLN A 118 -0.23 5.24 -10.49
N ALA A 119 -0.50 5.77 -9.30
CA ALA A 119 -0.24 5.03 -8.08
C ALA A 119 -1.22 5.38 -6.97
N THR A 120 -1.34 4.47 -5.99
CA THR A 120 -2.12 4.68 -4.78
C THR A 120 -1.26 4.37 -3.56
N PHE A 121 -1.60 5.04 -2.45
CA PHE A 121 -0.90 4.94 -1.18
C PHE A 121 -1.91 4.89 -0.05
N ALA A 122 -1.62 4.11 0.99
CA ALA A 122 -2.35 4.14 2.25
C ALA A 122 -1.38 3.77 3.38
N LEU A 123 -1.69 4.21 4.59
CA LEU A 123 -0.88 3.89 5.76
C LEU A 123 -1.76 3.28 6.83
N ALA A 124 -1.34 2.15 7.37
CA ALA A 124 -2.02 1.47 8.46
C ALA A 124 -1.08 1.23 9.62
N CYS A 125 -1.65 1.16 10.81
CA CYS A 125 -0.93 0.72 12.01
C CYS A 125 -1.83 -0.15 12.87
N ALA A 126 -1.21 -0.95 13.72
CA ALA A 126 -1.93 -1.69 14.76
C ALA A 126 -1.84 -0.89 16.06
N ASP A 127 -2.86 -1.01 16.85
CA ASP A 127 -2.90 -0.39 18.19
C ASP A 127 -2.13 -1.22 19.21
#